data_59019fa4c3acd06773729397153c6849
#
_entry.id   59019fa4c3acd06773729397153c6849
#
_cell.length_a   1.000
_cell.length_b   1.000
_cell.length_c   1.000
_cell.angle_alpha   90.00
_cell.angle_beta   90.00
_cell.angle_gamma   90.00
#
_symmetry.space_group_name_H-M   'P 1'
#
loop_
_entity.id
_entity.type
_entity.pdbx_description
1 polymer ?
#
loop_
_entity_poly.entity_id
_entity_poly.type
_entity_poly.pdbx_seq_one_letter_code
_entity_poly.pdbx_strand_id
1 'polypeptide(L)'
;MTETATVAAVFKDMESKFKADKAAGMNATFQFDITGDGGGQWNAKVENGEATFSEGVADSPTVTITALDDDWVNIVNGQLNPQMAFMTGKIKVKGDIGLATKLGALFL
;
A
#
# COMPACT_ATOMS: atom_id res chain seq x y z
N MET A 1 23.84 0.61 -1.08
CA MET A 1 23.22 0.63 -1.08
C MET A 1 22.30 0.59 -0.99
N THR A 2 22.11 0.41 -1.14
CA THR A 2 21.27 0.33 -1.15
C THR A 2 20.32 0.23 -1.06
N GLU A 3 19.98 0.29 -1.12
CA GLU A 3 18.99 0.21 -1.13
C GLU A 3 18.10 -0.45 -1.21
N THR A 4 17.92 -0.37 -0.72
CA THR A 4 17.00 -1.13 -0.74
C THR A 4 15.74 -1.05 -1.38
N ALA A 5 15.55 -1.62 -2.40
CA ALA A 5 14.42 -1.53 -3.27
C ALA A 5 13.69 -2.84 -3.37
N THR A 6 13.47 -3.51 -2.28
CA THR A 6 12.64 -4.70 -2.26
C THR A 6 11.24 -4.34 -1.79
N VAL A 7 10.24 -5.09 -2.25
CA VAL A 7 8.86 -4.88 -1.86
C VAL A 7 8.70 -5.07 -0.34
N ALA A 8 9.36 -6.06 0.22
CA ALA A 8 9.30 -6.29 1.67
C ALA A 8 9.84 -5.09 2.46
N ALA A 9 10.95 -4.52 2.01
CA ALA A 9 11.54 -3.34 2.66
C ALA A 9 10.61 -2.14 2.54
N VAL A 10 9.95 -2.00 1.42
CA VAL A 10 9.01 -0.91 1.17
C VAL A 10 7.81 -1.01 2.11
N PHE A 11 7.27 -2.21 2.33
CA PHE A 11 6.16 -2.37 3.25
C PHE A 11 6.58 -2.10 4.68
N LYS A 12 7.78 -2.46 5.05
CA LYS A 12 8.31 -2.14 6.36
C LYS A 12 8.41 -0.63 6.56
N ASP A 13 8.85 0.07 5.52
CA ASP A 13 8.93 1.52 5.54
C ASP A 13 7.55 2.14 5.67
N MET A 14 6.55 1.61 4.96
CA MET A 14 5.17 2.07 5.06
C MET A 14 4.64 1.90 6.48
N GLU A 15 4.95 0.78 7.11
CA GLU A 15 4.52 0.53 8.48
C GLU A 15 5.09 1.58 9.43
N SER A 16 6.35 1.93 9.27
CA SER A 16 6.99 2.93 10.11
C SER A 16 6.46 4.34 9.86
N LYS A 17 5.93 4.59 8.66
CA LYS A 17 5.38 5.90 8.30
C LYS A 17 3.90 6.04 8.60
N PHE A 18 3.27 5.01 9.14
CA PHE A 18 1.84 5.03 9.42
C PHE A 18 1.48 6.19 10.34
N LYS A 19 0.45 6.94 9.94
CA LYS A 19 -0.01 8.12 10.66
C LYS A 19 -1.33 7.80 11.38
N ALA A 20 -1.24 7.45 12.65
CA ALA A 20 -2.39 7.04 13.43
C ALA A 20 -3.46 8.13 13.52
N ASP A 21 -3.04 9.39 13.57
CA ASP A 21 -3.98 10.51 13.63
C ASP A 21 -4.83 10.62 12.37
N LYS A 22 -4.27 10.23 11.22
CA LYS A 22 -5.02 10.25 9.96
C LYS A 22 -5.96 9.06 9.83
N ALA A 23 -5.76 8.04 10.66
CA ALA A 23 -6.56 6.83 10.64
C ALA A 23 -7.63 6.80 11.73
N ALA A 24 -7.86 7.91 12.42
CA ALA A 24 -8.82 7.97 13.52
C ALA A 24 -10.21 7.55 13.02
N GLY A 25 -10.80 6.56 13.70
CA GLY A 25 -12.11 6.06 13.32
C GLY A 25 -12.13 5.14 12.12
N MET A 26 -10.99 4.88 11.51
CA MET A 26 -10.93 4.00 10.34
C MET A 26 -10.90 2.53 10.75
N ASN A 27 -11.64 1.72 10.02
CA ASN A 27 -11.63 0.28 10.18
C ASN A 27 -11.67 -0.32 8.78
N ALA A 28 -10.50 -0.67 8.24
CA ALA A 28 -10.39 -1.10 6.86
C ALA A 28 -9.20 -2.02 6.68
N THR A 29 -9.28 -2.89 5.67
CA THR A 29 -8.19 -3.78 5.31
C THR A 29 -7.76 -3.47 3.88
N PHE A 30 -6.49 -3.13 3.71
CA PHE A 30 -5.89 -2.87 2.40
C PHE A 30 -5.16 -4.13 1.96
N GLN A 31 -5.49 -4.60 0.76
CA GLN A 31 -4.77 -5.72 0.14
C GLN A 31 -3.87 -5.17 -0.96
N PHE A 32 -2.62 -5.58 -0.94
CA PHE A 32 -1.64 -5.16 -1.93
C PHE A 32 -1.20 -6.38 -2.73
N ASP A 33 -1.55 -6.39 -4.01
CA ASP A 33 -1.13 -7.44 -4.93
C ASP A 33 -0.04 -6.87 -5.82
N ILE A 34 1.20 -7.11 -5.46
CA ILE A 34 2.34 -6.57 -6.18
C ILE A 34 2.84 -7.63 -7.15
N THR A 35 2.77 -7.30 -8.43
CA THR A 35 3.14 -8.24 -9.51
C THR A 35 4.62 -8.06 -9.87
N GLY A 36 5.13 -8.98 -10.68
CA GLY A 36 6.52 -8.94 -11.11
C GLY A 36 7.38 -9.90 -10.32
N ASP A 37 8.65 -10.02 -10.71
CA ASP A 37 9.58 -10.98 -10.11
C ASP A 37 9.85 -10.69 -8.64
N GLY A 38 9.87 -9.42 -8.26
CA GLY A 38 10.09 -9.00 -6.88
C GLY A 38 8.81 -8.72 -6.11
N GLY A 39 7.67 -9.13 -6.66
CA GLY A 39 6.38 -8.83 -6.07
C GLY A 39 6.00 -9.79 -4.96
N GLY A 40 4.75 -9.71 -4.57
CA GLY A 40 4.18 -10.53 -3.52
C GLY A 40 2.84 -10.01 -3.11
N GLN A 41 2.23 -10.67 -2.15
CA GLN A 41 0.93 -10.25 -1.62
C GLN A 41 1.08 -9.86 -0.17
N TRP A 42 0.55 -8.68 0.15
CA TRP A 42 0.64 -8.12 1.50
C TRP A 42 -0.70 -7.51 1.86
N ASN A 43 -0.97 -7.40 3.13
CA ASN A 43 -2.18 -6.71 3.57
C ASN A 43 -1.87 -5.85 4.79
N ALA A 44 -2.67 -4.80 4.96
CA ALA A 44 -2.56 -3.91 6.09
C ALA A 44 -3.95 -3.73 6.68
N LYS A 45 -4.11 -4.15 7.93
CA LYS A 45 -5.37 -3.99 8.64
C LYS A 45 -5.26 -2.77 9.53
N VAL A 46 -6.13 -1.80 9.30
CA VAL A 46 -6.15 -0.55 10.05
C VAL A 46 -7.38 -0.53 10.94
N GLU A 47 -7.17 -0.52 12.24
CA GLU A 47 -8.26 -0.42 13.21
C GLU A 47 -7.73 0.10 14.53
N ASN A 48 -8.57 0.81 15.25
CA ASN A 48 -8.24 1.33 16.58
C ASN A 48 -6.96 2.18 16.60
N GLY A 49 -6.69 2.89 15.53
CA GLY A 49 -5.51 3.74 15.42
C GLY A 49 -4.22 2.99 15.20
N GLU A 50 -4.30 1.73 14.79
CA GLU A 50 -3.12 0.89 14.55
C GLU A 50 -3.19 0.27 13.16
N ALA A 51 -2.04 0.01 12.57
CA ALA A 51 -1.94 -0.71 11.31
C ALA A 51 -1.11 -1.97 11.52
N THR A 52 -1.66 -3.11 11.15
CA THR A 52 -0.98 -4.39 11.23
C THR A 52 -0.72 -4.88 9.81
N PHE A 53 0.56 -4.98 9.44
CA PHE A 53 0.96 -5.49 8.14
C PHE A 53 1.25 -6.97 8.22
N SER A 54 0.78 -7.72 7.24
CA SER A 54 1.02 -9.16 7.15
C SER A 54 1.27 -9.54 5.71
N GLU A 55 2.08 -10.55 5.51
CA GLU A 55 2.29 -11.12 4.19
C GLU A 55 1.15 -12.08 3.88
N GLY A 56 0.65 -12.05 2.64
CA GLY A 56 -0.41 -12.95 2.21
C GLY A 56 -1.67 -12.21 1.80
N VAL A 57 -2.76 -12.96 1.66
CA VAL A 57 -4.04 -12.45 1.19
C VAL A 57 -5.01 -12.35 2.36
N ALA A 58 -5.63 -11.19 2.50
CA ALA A 58 -6.66 -10.98 3.51
C ALA A 58 -7.97 -11.65 3.07
N ASP A 59 -8.75 -12.11 4.05
CA ASP A 59 -10.01 -12.82 3.76
C ASP A 59 -11.03 -11.92 3.06
N SER A 60 -11.17 -10.70 3.53
CA SER A 60 -12.19 -9.78 2.99
C SER A 60 -11.64 -8.38 2.95
N PRO A 61 -10.73 -8.10 2.01
CA PRO A 61 -10.15 -6.76 1.95
C PRO A 61 -11.20 -5.72 1.57
N THR A 62 -11.10 -4.56 2.20
CA THR A 62 -11.97 -3.44 1.88
C THR A 62 -11.60 -2.86 0.52
N VAL A 63 -10.32 -2.88 0.20
CA VAL A 63 -9.80 -2.40 -1.08
C VAL A 63 -8.58 -3.24 -1.45
N THR A 64 -8.43 -3.51 -2.75
CA THR A 64 -7.27 -4.23 -3.28
C THR A 64 -6.53 -3.31 -4.24
N ILE A 65 -5.24 -3.17 -4.03
CA ILE A 65 -4.37 -2.34 -4.85
C ILE A 65 -3.38 -3.24 -5.56
N THR A 66 -3.38 -3.18 -6.89
CA THR A 66 -2.49 -3.99 -7.72
C THR A 66 -1.51 -3.08 -8.44
N ALA A 67 -0.23 -3.39 -8.36
CA ALA A 67 0.81 -2.63 -9.03
C ALA A 67 2.00 -3.53 -9.32
N LEU A 68 2.81 -3.13 -10.31
CA LEU A 68 4.07 -3.81 -10.59
C LEU A 68 5.07 -3.48 -9.49
N ASP A 69 5.97 -4.42 -9.18
CA ASP A 69 6.94 -4.26 -8.11
C ASP A 69 7.75 -2.96 -8.23
N ASP A 70 8.33 -2.69 -9.40
CA ASP A 70 9.12 -1.47 -9.60
C ASP A 70 8.27 -0.22 -9.41
N ASP A 71 7.05 -0.24 -9.91
CA ASP A 71 6.15 0.90 -9.79
C ASP A 71 5.78 1.16 -8.32
N TRP A 72 5.51 0.10 -7.58
CA TRP A 72 5.16 0.24 -6.17
C TRP A 72 6.30 0.82 -5.35
N VAL A 73 7.51 0.30 -5.57
CA VAL A 73 8.71 0.80 -4.89
C VAL A 73 8.89 2.29 -5.19
N ASN A 74 8.74 2.68 -6.46
CA ASN A 74 8.91 4.09 -6.84
C ASN A 74 7.85 4.98 -6.20
N ILE A 75 6.63 4.47 -6.05
CA ILE A 75 5.56 5.24 -5.40
C ILE A 75 5.91 5.49 -3.92
N VAL A 76 6.32 4.46 -3.22
CA VAL A 76 6.61 4.58 -1.79
C VAL A 76 7.84 5.46 -1.56
N ASN A 77 8.82 5.38 -2.46
CA ASN A 77 10.03 6.19 -2.35
C ASN A 77 9.85 7.63 -2.84
N GLY A 78 8.66 7.98 -3.32
CA GLY A 78 8.38 9.35 -3.74
C GLY A 78 8.82 9.67 -5.16
N GLN A 79 9.25 8.69 -5.93
CA GLN A 79 9.71 8.90 -7.30
C GLN A 79 8.60 8.81 -8.34
N LEU A 80 7.46 8.25 -7.97
CA LEU A 80 6.31 8.13 -8.83
C LEU A 80 5.08 8.62 -8.07
N ASN A 81 4.37 9.58 -8.66
CA ASN A 81 3.17 10.14 -8.04
C ASN A 81 2.05 9.10 -8.08
N PRO A 82 1.42 8.77 -6.94
CA PRO A 82 0.35 7.77 -6.91
C PRO A 82 -0.84 8.10 -7.80
N GLN A 83 -1.23 9.37 -7.86
CA GLN A 83 -2.36 9.78 -8.71
C GLN A 83 -2.03 9.59 -10.18
N MET A 84 -0.82 9.97 -10.58
CA MET A 84 -0.37 9.77 -11.95
C MET A 84 -0.31 8.29 -12.28
N ALA A 85 0.17 7.48 -11.35
CA ALA A 85 0.26 6.04 -11.55
C ALA A 85 -1.13 5.44 -11.76
N PHE A 86 -2.11 5.90 -10.98
CA PHE A 86 -3.48 5.43 -11.12
C PHE A 86 -4.06 5.83 -12.48
N MET A 87 -3.86 7.08 -12.88
CA MET A 87 -4.38 7.59 -14.14
C MET A 87 -3.76 6.92 -15.36
N THR A 88 -2.51 6.51 -15.27
CA THR A 88 -1.81 5.86 -16.37
C THR A 88 -1.93 4.34 -16.35
N GLY A 89 -2.68 3.79 -15.39
CA GLY A 89 -2.91 2.36 -15.30
C GLY A 89 -1.81 1.57 -14.63
N LYS A 90 -0.85 2.23 -14.00
CA LYS A 90 0.22 1.56 -13.26
C LYS A 90 -0.24 1.03 -11.91
N ILE A 91 -1.29 1.62 -11.37
CA ILE A 91 -1.98 1.13 -10.17
C ILE A 91 -3.41 0.79 -10.57
N LYS A 92 -3.88 -0.37 -10.14
CA LYS A 92 -5.27 -0.74 -10.31
C LYS A 92 -5.90 -0.90 -8.94
N VAL A 93 -7.12 -0.42 -8.81
CA VAL A 93 -7.84 -0.42 -7.54
C VAL A 93 -9.14 -1.17 -7.71
N LYS A 94 -9.42 -2.09 -6.78
CA LYS A 94 -10.66 -2.82 -6.73
C LYS A 94 -11.23 -2.67 -5.32
N GLY A 95 -12.51 -2.38 -5.24
CA GLY A 95 -13.17 -2.17 -3.95
C GLY A 95 -13.37 -0.69 -3.66
N ASP A 96 -13.08 -0.28 -2.46
CA ASP A 96 -13.35 1.10 -2.03
C ASP A 96 -12.27 2.06 -2.52
N ILE A 97 -12.57 2.75 -3.61
CA ILE A 97 -11.62 3.69 -4.23
C ILE A 97 -11.34 4.87 -3.30
N GLY A 98 -12.33 5.27 -2.50
CA GLY A 98 -12.13 6.35 -1.53
C GLY A 98 -11.05 6.03 -0.52
N LEU A 99 -10.96 4.77 -0.09
CA LEU A 99 -9.89 4.34 0.80
C LEU A 99 -8.54 4.35 0.10
N ALA A 100 -8.51 3.97 -1.16
CA ALA A 100 -7.26 3.96 -1.91
C ALA A 100 -6.67 5.37 -2.00
N THR A 101 -7.51 6.39 -2.13
CA THR A 101 -7.01 7.77 -2.18
C THR A 101 -6.44 8.23 -0.85
N LYS A 102 -6.81 7.58 0.25
CA LYS A 102 -6.28 7.93 1.56
C LYS A 102 -4.95 7.25 1.86
N LEU A 103 -4.54 6.32 1.02
CA LEU A 103 -3.32 5.55 1.24
C LEU A 103 -2.10 6.46 1.40
N GLY A 104 -1.99 7.48 0.56
CA GLY A 104 -0.88 8.41 0.64
C GLY A 104 -0.81 9.14 1.98
N ALA A 105 -1.97 9.57 2.49
CA ALA A 105 -2.02 10.26 3.76
C ALA A 105 -1.68 9.33 4.94
N LEU A 106 -1.98 8.04 4.81
CA LEU A 106 -1.78 7.09 5.90
C LEU A 106 -0.36 6.55 5.96
N PHE A 107 0.24 6.24 4.82
CA PHE A 107 1.47 5.46 4.77
C PHE A 107 2.60 6.10 3.98
N LEU A 108 2.34 7.17 3.28
CA LEU A 108 3.34 7.81 2.43
C LEU A 108 3.59 9.25 2.87
#